data_5b7010e3fa10eb63ea3ac4bfd9b1729b
#
_entry.id   5b7010e3fa10eb63ea3ac4bfd9b1729b
#
_cell.length_a   1.000
_cell.length_b   1.000
_cell.length_c   1.000
_cell.angle_alpha   90.00
_cell.angle_beta   90.00
_cell.angle_gamma   90.00
#
_symmetry.space_group_name_H-M   'P 1'
#
loop_
_entity.id
_entity.type
_entity.pdbx_description
1 polymer ?
#
loop_
_entity_poly.entity_id
_entity_poly.type
_entity_poly.pdbx_seq_one_letter_code
_entity_poly.pdbx_strand_id
1 'polypeptide(L)'
;MFNEFLEIFILSAVQGISEFLPISSSAHLILISSFFELKTNSLLIDISLHLGSLIAIVFYFRKDLFDLNNNRKYLNLILFGSIPLLIFGYILHSSELIYLLRNIKVIAFTTLFFGIILFFSDQAKTEKNISTNLDFKSIIFIGLFQILALIPGVSRAGITLTAARFLKFNRVDSVKISFMLSIPA
;
A
#
# COMPACT_ATOMS: atom_id res chain seq x y z
N MET A 1 -28.15 -9.53 -12.31
CA MET A 1 -27.88 -8.16 -11.88
C MET A 1 -27.83 -8.16 -10.36
N PHE A 2 -26.71 -7.86 -9.76
CA PHE A 2 -26.57 -7.87 -8.29
C PHE A 2 -27.37 -6.69 -7.71
N ASN A 3 -27.83 -6.83 -6.49
CA ASN A 3 -28.40 -5.72 -5.75
C ASN A 3 -27.23 -4.88 -5.20
N GLU A 4 -27.40 -3.56 -5.03
CA GLU A 4 -26.35 -2.62 -4.58
C GLU A 4 -25.66 -3.08 -3.29
N PHE A 5 -26.40 -3.62 -2.34
CA PHE A 5 -25.84 -4.15 -1.10
C PHE A 5 -24.86 -5.31 -1.35
N LEU A 6 -25.20 -6.23 -2.25
CA LEU A 6 -24.33 -7.35 -2.60
C LEU A 6 -23.07 -6.88 -3.34
N GLU A 7 -23.21 -5.89 -4.23
CA GLU A 7 -22.06 -5.28 -4.92
C GLU A 7 -21.09 -4.65 -3.91
N ILE A 8 -21.59 -3.83 -2.98
CA ILE A 8 -20.78 -3.20 -1.92
C ILE A 8 -20.13 -4.26 -1.02
N PHE A 9 -20.86 -5.32 -0.67
CA PHE A 9 -20.32 -6.42 0.13
C PHE A 9 -19.16 -7.12 -0.58
N ILE A 10 -19.31 -7.44 -1.87
CA ILE A 10 -18.25 -8.06 -2.68
C ILE A 10 -17.02 -7.15 -2.74
N LEU A 11 -17.22 -5.85 -3.07
CA LEU A 11 -16.14 -4.88 -3.14
C LEU A 11 -15.42 -4.72 -1.78
N SER A 12 -16.18 -4.71 -0.67
CA SER A 12 -15.63 -4.63 0.68
C SER A 12 -14.78 -5.86 1.04
N ALA A 13 -15.25 -7.05 0.69
CA ALA A 13 -14.49 -8.29 0.91
C ALA A 13 -13.19 -8.31 0.09
N VAL A 14 -13.29 -7.92 -1.18
CA VAL A 14 -12.11 -7.82 -2.07
C VAL A 14 -11.11 -6.81 -1.53
N GLN A 15 -11.56 -5.60 -1.17
CA GLN A 15 -10.70 -4.57 -0.60
C GLN A 15 -10.05 -5.04 0.70
N GLY A 16 -10.83 -5.58 1.64
CA GLY A 16 -10.33 -6.02 2.95
C GLY A 16 -9.28 -7.13 2.87
N ILE A 17 -9.37 -8.00 1.86
CA ILE A 17 -8.38 -9.06 1.63
C ILE A 17 -7.16 -8.51 0.86
N SER A 18 -7.40 -7.81 -0.24
CA SER A 18 -6.33 -7.42 -1.16
C SER A 18 -5.49 -6.23 -0.68
N GLU A 19 -6.01 -5.36 0.20
CA GLU A 19 -5.26 -4.21 0.73
C GLU A 19 -4.04 -4.63 1.56
N PHE A 20 -4.16 -5.73 2.29
CA PHE A 20 -3.09 -6.24 3.16
C PHE A 20 -2.17 -7.25 2.47
N LEU A 21 -2.53 -7.68 1.28
CA LEU A 21 -1.69 -8.54 0.45
C LEU A 21 -0.90 -7.67 -0.56
N PRO A 22 0.29 -8.09 -0.96
CA PRO A 22 1.10 -7.33 -1.91
C PRO A 22 0.63 -7.51 -3.38
N ILE A 23 -0.69 -7.35 -3.66
CA ILE A 23 -1.33 -7.68 -4.94
C ILE A 23 -2.14 -6.55 -5.59
N SER A 24 -2.08 -5.33 -5.07
CA SER A 24 -2.81 -4.14 -5.55
C SER A 24 -4.35 -4.26 -5.44
N SER A 25 -4.90 -3.76 -4.35
CA SER A 25 -6.35 -3.71 -4.09
C SER A 25 -7.11 -2.92 -5.15
N SER A 26 -6.61 -1.75 -5.55
CA SER A 26 -7.22 -0.92 -6.59
C SER A 26 -7.34 -1.65 -7.94
N ALA A 27 -6.33 -2.43 -8.31
CA ALA A 27 -6.39 -3.25 -9.52
C ALA A 27 -7.50 -4.31 -9.42
N HIS A 28 -7.65 -4.97 -8.27
CA HIS A 28 -8.71 -5.97 -8.05
C HIS A 28 -10.10 -5.35 -8.06
N LEU A 29 -10.27 -4.18 -7.44
CA LEU A 29 -11.55 -3.46 -7.49
C LEU A 29 -11.93 -3.10 -8.94
N ILE A 30 -11.00 -2.57 -9.73
CA ILE A 30 -11.23 -2.22 -11.13
C ILE A 30 -11.60 -3.47 -11.95
N LEU A 31 -10.84 -4.56 -11.81
CA LEU A 31 -11.07 -5.79 -12.57
C LEU A 31 -12.41 -6.42 -12.23
N ILE A 32 -12.75 -6.53 -10.96
CA ILE A 32 -14.01 -7.13 -10.50
C ILE A 32 -15.19 -6.27 -10.92
N SER A 33 -15.10 -4.95 -10.74
CA SER A 33 -16.16 -4.03 -11.19
C SER A 33 -16.38 -4.10 -12.69
N SER A 34 -15.32 -4.21 -13.47
CA SER A 34 -15.40 -4.32 -14.93
C SER A 34 -15.95 -5.68 -15.38
N PHE A 35 -15.51 -6.78 -14.74
CA PHE A 35 -15.92 -8.14 -15.12
C PHE A 35 -17.39 -8.43 -14.80
N PHE A 36 -17.88 -7.92 -13.67
CA PHE A 36 -19.26 -8.11 -13.23
C PHE A 36 -20.19 -6.96 -13.60
N GLU A 37 -19.69 -5.95 -14.34
CA GLU A 37 -20.43 -4.75 -14.72
C GLU A 37 -21.13 -4.07 -13.53
N LEU A 38 -20.39 -3.93 -12.41
CA LEU A 38 -20.95 -3.39 -11.18
C LEU A 38 -21.31 -1.91 -11.36
N LYS A 39 -22.53 -1.52 -10.92
CA LYS A 39 -23.04 -0.17 -11.04
C LYS A 39 -22.58 0.75 -9.90
N THR A 40 -22.25 0.17 -8.76
CA THR A 40 -21.84 0.90 -7.55
C THR A 40 -20.37 1.35 -7.57
N ASN A 41 -19.64 1.11 -8.67
CA ASN A 41 -18.25 1.53 -8.78
C ASN A 41 -18.14 3.06 -8.91
N SER A 42 -17.84 3.72 -7.80
CA SER A 42 -17.62 5.17 -7.75
C SER A 42 -16.39 5.48 -6.88
N LEU A 43 -15.78 6.64 -7.15
CA LEU A 43 -14.65 7.12 -6.35
C LEU A 43 -14.99 7.22 -4.85
N LEU A 44 -16.24 7.59 -4.53
CA LEU A 44 -16.69 7.68 -3.13
C LEU A 44 -16.68 6.32 -2.44
N ILE A 45 -17.12 5.28 -3.13
CA ILE A 45 -17.11 3.91 -2.61
C ILE A 45 -15.68 3.44 -2.44
N ASP A 46 -14.80 3.63 -3.42
CA ASP A 46 -13.38 3.27 -3.31
C ASP A 46 -12.72 3.94 -2.09
N ILE A 47 -12.95 5.25 -1.88
CA ILE A 47 -12.43 5.97 -0.71
C ILE A 47 -12.99 5.39 0.59
N SER A 48 -14.29 5.07 0.63
CA SER A 48 -14.94 4.50 1.82
C SER A 48 -14.37 3.13 2.18
N LEU A 49 -14.10 2.30 1.17
CA LEU A 49 -13.47 0.99 1.34
C LEU A 49 -12.04 1.09 1.89
N HIS A 50 -11.25 2.03 1.34
CA HIS A 50 -9.91 2.30 1.85
C HIS A 50 -9.93 2.86 3.27
N LEU A 51 -10.90 3.72 3.60
CA LEU A 51 -11.09 4.22 4.98
C LEU A 51 -11.39 3.06 5.94
N GLY A 52 -12.20 2.09 5.54
CA GLY A 52 -12.46 0.89 6.33
C GLY A 52 -11.19 0.09 6.61
N SER A 53 -10.34 -0.10 5.60
CA SER A 53 -9.04 -0.76 5.75
C SER A 53 -8.08 0.04 6.65
N LEU A 54 -8.10 1.38 6.55
CA LEU A 54 -7.31 2.27 7.42
C LEU A 54 -7.74 2.13 8.88
N ILE A 55 -9.04 2.12 9.17
CA ILE A 55 -9.55 1.92 10.53
C ILE A 55 -9.10 0.57 11.07
N ALA A 56 -9.15 -0.49 10.27
CA ALA A 56 -8.72 -1.83 10.68
C ALA A 56 -7.23 -1.86 11.04
N ILE A 57 -6.36 -1.22 10.25
CA ILE A 57 -4.90 -1.22 10.50
C ILE A 57 -4.56 -0.36 11.73
N VAL A 58 -5.22 0.80 11.91
CA VAL A 58 -5.06 1.64 13.09
C VAL A 58 -5.49 0.89 14.36
N PHE A 59 -6.60 0.16 14.30
CA PHE A 59 -7.06 -0.65 15.42
C PHE A 59 -6.09 -1.80 15.73
N TYR A 60 -5.56 -2.47 14.72
CA TYR A 60 -4.57 -3.54 14.88
C TYR A 60 -3.30 -3.02 15.55
N PHE A 61 -2.74 -1.91 15.07
CA PHE A 61 -1.51 -1.32 15.60
C PHE A 61 -1.73 -0.31 16.73
N ARG A 62 -2.93 -0.23 17.33
CA ARG A 62 -3.24 0.76 18.38
C ARG A 62 -2.23 0.78 19.54
N LYS A 63 -1.71 -0.37 19.94
CA LYS A 63 -0.70 -0.44 21.01
C LYS A 63 0.62 0.22 20.59
N ASP A 64 1.08 -0.04 19.37
CA ASP A 64 2.29 0.60 18.83
C ASP A 64 2.10 2.10 18.64
N LEU A 65 0.91 2.55 18.22
CA LEU A 65 0.60 3.95 17.97
C LEU A 65 0.46 4.79 19.24
N PHE A 66 -0.14 4.23 20.29
CA PHE A 66 -0.38 4.96 21.54
C PHE A 66 0.75 4.83 22.57
N ASP A 67 1.67 3.88 22.41
CA ASP A 67 2.88 3.80 23.24
C ASP A 67 3.95 4.76 22.75
N LEU A 68 3.70 6.06 22.91
CA LEU A 68 4.60 7.13 22.47
C LEU A 68 5.93 7.14 23.22
N ASN A 69 5.98 6.61 24.45
CA ASN A 69 7.20 6.57 25.24
C ASN A 69 8.25 5.64 24.61
N ASN A 70 7.83 4.46 24.19
CA ASN A 70 8.74 3.46 23.61
C ASN A 70 8.88 3.58 22.08
N ASN A 71 7.84 4.04 21.39
CA ASN A 71 7.77 4.00 19.93
C ASN A 71 7.97 5.35 19.23
N ARG A 72 8.20 6.44 19.97
CA ARG A 72 8.29 7.81 19.40
C ARG A 72 9.28 7.92 18.23
N LYS A 73 10.48 7.33 18.39
CA LYS A 73 11.49 7.32 17.32
C LYS A 73 10.98 6.60 16.08
N TYR A 74 10.38 5.43 16.27
CA TYR A 74 9.82 4.62 15.20
C TYR A 74 8.68 5.35 14.47
N LEU A 75 7.73 5.92 15.21
CA LEU A 75 6.60 6.66 14.66
C LEU A 75 7.05 7.90 13.87
N ASN A 76 8.03 8.64 14.38
CA ASN A 76 8.61 9.76 13.63
C ASN A 76 9.25 9.31 12.31
N LEU A 77 9.97 8.18 12.31
CA LEU A 77 10.54 7.62 11.08
C LEU A 77 9.43 7.28 10.07
N ILE A 78 8.34 6.66 10.51
CA ILE A 78 7.18 6.35 9.65
C ILE A 78 6.59 7.62 9.03
N LEU A 79 6.39 8.68 9.82
CA LEU A 79 5.90 9.96 9.32
C LEU A 79 6.85 10.54 8.25
N PHE A 80 8.16 10.57 8.52
CA PHE A 80 9.14 11.04 7.53
C PHE A 80 9.17 10.18 6.26
N GLY A 81 9.04 8.86 6.40
CA GLY A 81 8.98 7.94 5.27
C GLY A 81 7.75 8.13 4.37
N SER A 82 6.68 8.72 4.90
CA SER A 82 5.44 8.98 4.12
C SER A 82 5.49 10.29 3.35
N ILE A 83 6.36 11.24 3.73
CA ILE A 83 6.46 12.57 3.10
C ILE A 83 6.69 12.48 1.57
N PRO A 84 7.60 11.65 1.05
CA PRO A 84 7.81 11.55 -0.39
C PRO A 84 6.52 11.22 -1.15
N LEU A 85 5.76 10.23 -0.67
CA LEU A 85 4.49 9.84 -1.30
C LEU A 85 3.48 10.99 -1.29
N LEU A 86 3.33 11.70 -0.17
CA LEU A 86 2.38 12.81 -0.04
C LEU A 86 2.72 13.96 -1.01
N ILE A 87 4.00 14.31 -1.13
CA ILE A 87 4.45 15.36 -2.06
C ILE A 87 4.18 14.94 -3.51
N PHE A 88 4.64 13.77 -3.92
CA PHE A 88 4.47 13.31 -5.30
C PHE A 88 3.00 13.00 -5.62
N GLY A 89 2.22 12.49 -4.66
CA GLY A 89 0.78 12.28 -4.79
C GLY A 89 0.04 13.59 -5.06
N TYR A 90 0.37 14.65 -4.32
CA TYR A 90 -0.20 15.98 -4.56
C TYR A 90 0.15 16.53 -5.95
N ILE A 91 1.42 16.43 -6.37
CA ILE A 91 1.87 16.86 -7.70
C ILE A 91 1.14 16.07 -8.80
N LEU A 92 1.04 14.76 -8.65
CA LEU A 92 0.39 13.90 -9.64
C LEU A 92 -1.11 14.17 -9.74
N HIS A 93 -1.77 14.39 -8.60
CA HIS A 93 -3.18 14.78 -8.57
C HIS A 93 -3.43 16.10 -9.29
N SER A 94 -2.57 17.10 -9.05
CA SER A 94 -2.68 18.44 -9.67
C SER A 94 -2.43 18.44 -11.18
N SER A 95 -1.67 17.47 -11.69
CA SER A 95 -1.28 17.39 -13.11
C SER A 95 -2.26 16.60 -14.00
N GLU A 96 -3.28 15.99 -13.42
CA GLU A 96 -4.24 15.09 -14.09
C GLU A 96 -3.62 13.88 -14.81
N LEU A 97 -2.29 13.69 -14.71
CA LEU A 97 -1.57 12.58 -15.34
C LEU A 97 -2.04 11.20 -14.88
N ILE A 98 -2.62 11.14 -13.69
CA ILE A 98 -3.14 9.88 -13.12
C ILE A 98 -4.20 9.23 -14.01
N TYR A 99 -5.00 10.02 -14.74
CA TYR A 99 -6.05 9.50 -15.64
C TYR A 99 -5.46 8.77 -16.85
N LEU A 100 -4.29 9.20 -17.35
CA LEU A 100 -3.60 8.54 -18.45
C LEU A 100 -3.04 7.17 -18.06
N LEU A 101 -2.72 6.99 -16.77
CA LEU A 101 -2.17 5.75 -16.25
C LEU A 101 -3.25 4.71 -15.89
N ARG A 102 -4.52 5.11 -15.75
CA ARG A 102 -5.64 4.20 -15.44
C ARG A 102 -6.08 3.38 -16.65
N ASN A 103 -5.21 2.51 -17.12
CA ASN A 103 -5.46 1.62 -18.25
C ASN A 103 -5.18 0.17 -17.85
N ILE A 104 -6.04 -0.76 -18.26
CA ILE A 104 -5.90 -2.20 -17.96
C ILE A 104 -4.54 -2.76 -18.41
N LYS A 105 -4.01 -2.30 -19.54
CA LYS A 105 -2.69 -2.74 -20.03
C LYS A 105 -1.57 -2.27 -19.10
N VAL A 106 -1.65 -1.02 -18.60
CA VAL A 106 -0.70 -0.48 -17.62
C VAL A 106 -0.77 -1.30 -16.34
N ILE A 107 -1.99 -1.54 -15.81
CA ILE A 107 -2.21 -2.34 -14.61
C ILE A 107 -1.61 -3.74 -14.76
N ALA A 108 -1.89 -4.42 -15.87
CA ALA A 108 -1.38 -5.77 -16.12
C ALA A 108 0.15 -5.81 -16.15
N PHE A 109 0.77 -4.87 -16.88
CA PHE A 109 2.23 -4.78 -16.98
C PHE A 109 2.89 -4.45 -15.64
N THR A 110 2.37 -3.44 -14.94
CA THR A 110 2.94 -3.01 -13.65
C THR A 110 2.79 -4.07 -12.58
N THR A 111 1.62 -4.72 -12.49
CA THR A 111 1.40 -5.81 -11.54
C THR A 111 2.38 -6.97 -11.79
N LEU A 112 2.55 -7.38 -13.05
CA LEU A 112 3.50 -8.44 -13.40
C LEU A 112 4.95 -8.03 -13.09
N PHE A 113 5.37 -6.85 -13.54
CA PHE A 113 6.73 -6.37 -13.38
C PHE A 113 7.12 -6.20 -11.90
N PHE A 114 6.30 -5.52 -11.12
CA PHE A 114 6.58 -5.32 -9.70
C PHE A 114 6.37 -6.59 -8.86
N GLY A 115 5.51 -7.51 -9.29
CA GLY A 115 5.41 -8.85 -8.71
C GLY A 115 6.70 -9.66 -8.87
N ILE A 116 7.33 -9.59 -10.04
CA ILE A 116 8.64 -10.22 -10.29
C ILE A 116 9.72 -9.58 -9.42
N ILE A 117 9.75 -8.26 -9.31
CA ILE A 117 10.72 -7.56 -8.44
C ILE A 117 10.53 -7.96 -6.97
N LEU A 118 9.28 -8.04 -6.50
CA LEU A 118 8.98 -8.51 -5.15
C LEU A 118 9.49 -9.93 -4.92
N PHE A 119 9.26 -10.85 -5.88
CA PHE A 119 9.77 -12.22 -5.80
C PHE A 119 11.28 -12.25 -5.62
N PHE A 120 12.05 -11.49 -6.43
CA PHE A 120 13.50 -11.43 -6.28
C PHE A 120 13.95 -10.75 -4.98
N SER A 121 13.27 -9.69 -4.56
CA SER A 121 13.61 -9.02 -3.30
C SER A 121 13.40 -9.92 -2.09
N ASP A 122 12.41 -10.81 -2.13
CA ASP A 122 12.12 -11.73 -1.05
C ASP A 122 13.17 -12.85 -0.88
N GLN A 123 13.97 -13.11 -1.93
CA GLN A 123 15.14 -14.01 -1.85
C GLN A 123 16.31 -13.40 -1.08
N ALA A 124 16.30 -12.09 -0.78
CA ALA A 124 17.38 -11.44 -0.04
C ALA A 124 17.57 -12.06 1.34
N LYS A 125 18.83 -12.26 1.72
CA LYS A 125 19.17 -12.75 3.07
C LYS A 125 18.65 -11.77 4.12
N THR A 126 18.18 -12.32 5.23
CA THR A 126 17.73 -11.52 6.38
C THR A 126 18.93 -11.19 7.26
N GLU A 127 19.17 -9.89 7.47
CA GLU A 127 20.29 -9.41 8.30
C GLU A 127 19.84 -8.32 9.29
N LYS A 128 18.65 -7.73 9.09
CA LYS A 128 18.18 -6.56 9.82
C LYS A 128 16.82 -6.76 10.46
N ASN A 129 16.60 -6.04 11.55
CA ASN A 129 15.31 -5.92 12.23
C ASN A 129 14.99 -4.45 12.54
N ILE A 130 13.72 -4.13 12.84
CA ILE A 130 13.27 -2.76 13.11
C ILE A 130 13.98 -2.19 14.35
N SER A 131 14.07 -2.97 15.42
CA SER A 131 14.50 -2.46 16.74
C SER A 131 15.92 -1.88 16.74
N THR A 132 16.81 -2.42 15.90
CA THR A 132 18.23 -2.03 15.88
C THR A 132 18.68 -1.33 14.61
N ASN A 133 18.02 -1.60 13.47
CA ASN A 133 18.55 -1.21 12.16
C ASN A 133 17.67 -0.23 11.38
N LEU A 134 16.45 0.07 11.87
CA LEU A 134 15.62 1.06 11.19
C LEU A 134 16.12 2.47 11.52
N ASP A 135 16.70 3.11 10.52
CA ASP A 135 17.22 4.47 10.58
C ASP A 135 16.55 5.39 9.55
N PHE A 136 16.90 6.66 9.60
CA PHE A 136 16.35 7.68 8.71
C PHE A 136 16.65 7.38 7.22
N LYS A 137 17.84 6.84 6.90
CA LYS A 137 18.22 6.51 5.52
C LYS A 137 17.36 5.36 4.99
N SER A 138 17.16 4.34 5.79
CA SER A 138 16.34 3.17 5.44
C SER A 138 14.89 3.57 5.21
N ILE A 139 14.31 4.39 6.08
CA ILE A 139 12.90 4.76 5.95
C ILE A 139 12.65 5.70 4.78
N ILE A 140 13.57 6.63 4.50
CA ILE A 140 13.48 7.49 3.30
C ILE A 140 13.63 6.66 2.02
N PHE A 141 14.53 5.68 1.99
CA PHE A 141 14.64 4.78 0.84
C PHE A 141 13.32 4.04 0.59
N ILE A 142 12.69 3.47 1.64
CA ILE A 142 11.38 2.80 1.53
C ILE A 142 10.31 3.79 1.08
N GLY A 143 10.30 5.01 1.62
CA GLY A 143 9.37 6.09 1.25
C GLY A 143 9.51 6.55 -0.20
N LEU A 144 10.73 6.58 -0.75
CA LEU A 144 10.95 6.86 -2.17
C LEU A 144 10.39 5.74 -3.06
N PHE A 145 10.58 4.48 -2.69
CA PHE A 145 9.95 3.35 -3.39
C PHE A 145 8.42 3.44 -3.32
N GLN A 146 7.87 3.92 -2.21
CA GLN A 146 6.43 4.08 -2.04
C GLN A 146 5.80 5.02 -3.09
N ILE A 147 6.56 5.98 -3.66
CA ILE A 147 6.09 6.85 -4.75
C ILE A 147 5.60 6.02 -5.95
N LEU A 148 6.24 4.89 -6.22
CA LEU A 148 5.85 4.01 -7.33
C LEU A 148 4.43 3.44 -7.15
N ALA A 149 3.91 3.41 -5.93
CA ALA A 149 2.52 2.99 -5.66
C ALA A 149 1.47 3.95 -6.24
N LEU A 150 1.85 5.15 -6.66
CA LEU A 150 0.97 6.06 -7.40
C LEU A 150 0.64 5.55 -8.81
N ILE A 151 1.43 4.62 -9.32
CA ILE A 151 1.19 3.98 -10.62
C ILE A 151 0.16 2.87 -10.43
N PRO A 152 -0.98 2.88 -11.16
CA PRO A 152 -1.99 1.82 -11.06
C PRO A 152 -1.40 0.43 -11.31
N GLY A 153 -1.81 -0.54 -10.49
CA GLY A 153 -1.27 -1.91 -10.55
C GLY A 153 -0.06 -2.14 -9.66
N VAL A 154 0.66 -1.10 -9.25
CA VAL A 154 1.71 -1.22 -8.24
C VAL A 154 1.08 -1.28 -6.86
N SER A 155 1.20 -2.41 -6.20
CA SER A 155 0.75 -2.56 -4.82
C SER A 155 1.61 -1.70 -3.89
N ARG A 156 0.98 -0.80 -3.10
CA ARG A 156 1.69 -0.03 -2.08
C ARG A 156 2.35 -0.96 -1.05
N ALA A 157 1.61 -1.93 -0.55
CA ALA A 157 2.15 -2.94 0.36
C ALA A 157 3.30 -3.72 -0.31
N GLY A 158 3.13 -4.10 -1.57
CA GLY A 158 4.16 -4.82 -2.34
C GLY A 158 5.44 -4.04 -2.53
N ILE A 159 5.37 -2.76 -2.92
CA ILE A 159 6.57 -1.97 -3.22
C ILE A 159 7.34 -1.56 -1.96
N THR A 160 6.65 -1.24 -0.86
CA THR A 160 7.30 -0.94 0.42
C THR A 160 7.92 -2.19 1.05
N LEU A 161 7.25 -3.34 0.93
CA LEU A 161 7.80 -4.64 1.30
C LEU A 161 9.06 -4.95 0.49
N THR A 162 9.00 -4.76 -0.84
CA THR A 162 10.14 -4.93 -1.75
C THR A 162 11.35 -4.10 -1.32
N ALA A 163 11.13 -2.81 -1.04
CA ALA A 163 12.20 -1.92 -0.60
C ALA A 163 12.80 -2.34 0.74
N ALA A 164 11.97 -2.72 1.71
CA ALA A 164 12.42 -3.19 3.01
C ALA A 164 13.22 -4.51 2.88
N ARG A 165 12.80 -5.42 1.99
CA ARG A 165 13.53 -6.67 1.70
C ARG A 165 14.86 -6.42 1.00
N PHE A 166 14.95 -5.47 0.07
CA PHE A 166 16.23 -5.05 -0.53
C PHE A 166 17.22 -4.50 0.51
N LEU A 167 16.70 -3.83 1.54
CA LEU A 167 17.50 -3.40 2.69
C LEU A 167 17.83 -4.53 3.67
N LYS A 168 17.40 -5.78 3.37
CA LYS A 168 17.63 -6.99 4.15
C LYS A 168 16.89 -7.07 5.49
N PHE A 169 15.83 -6.30 5.69
CA PHE A 169 14.92 -6.50 6.82
C PHE A 169 14.25 -7.87 6.74
N ASN A 170 14.00 -8.50 7.90
CA ASN A 170 13.24 -9.74 7.93
C ASN A 170 11.79 -9.53 7.43
N ARG A 171 11.12 -10.61 7.03
CA ARG A 171 9.77 -10.54 6.44
C ARG A 171 8.75 -9.90 7.38
N VAL A 172 8.73 -10.28 8.65
CA VAL A 172 7.78 -9.77 9.66
C VAL A 172 7.94 -8.26 9.83
N ASP A 173 9.17 -7.80 10.00
CA ASP A 173 9.48 -6.38 10.15
C ASP A 173 9.20 -5.60 8.85
N SER A 174 9.49 -6.17 7.69
CA SER A 174 9.17 -5.56 6.41
C SER A 174 7.67 -5.34 6.23
N VAL A 175 6.85 -6.32 6.63
CA VAL A 175 5.38 -6.19 6.64
C VAL A 175 4.94 -5.14 7.66
N LYS A 176 5.52 -5.13 8.87
CA LYS A 176 5.20 -4.12 9.90
C LYS A 176 5.52 -2.70 9.41
N ILE A 177 6.67 -2.47 8.80
CA ILE A 177 7.04 -1.17 8.20
C ILE A 177 6.02 -0.77 7.13
N SER A 178 5.71 -1.69 6.21
CA SER A 178 4.77 -1.46 5.12
C SER A 178 3.39 -1.05 5.62
N PHE A 179 2.85 -1.75 6.60
CA PHE A 179 1.54 -1.45 7.17
C PHE A 179 1.54 -0.15 7.97
N MET A 180 2.58 0.13 8.74
CA MET A 180 2.68 1.40 9.46
C MET A 180 2.80 2.59 8.52
N LEU A 181 3.52 2.48 7.39
CA LEU A 181 3.59 3.52 6.36
C LEU A 181 2.23 3.76 5.67
N SER A 182 1.31 2.80 5.71
CA SER A 182 -0.02 2.97 5.13
C SER A 182 -0.96 3.86 5.95
N ILE A 183 -0.62 4.16 7.21
CA ILE A 183 -1.47 4.95 8.10
C ILE A 183 -1.44 6.44 7.74
N PRO A 184 -0.28 7.08 7.53
CA PRO A 184 -0.21 8.48 7.14
C PRO A 184 -0.28 8.74 5.63
N ALA A 185 -0.34 7.67 4.78
CA ALA A 185 -0.20 7.73 3.30
C ALA A 185 -1.52 7.80 2.50
#